data_7ca871032b601e169ce4a05b50584829
#
_entry.id   7ca871032b601e169ce4a05b50584829
#
_cell.length_a   1.000
_cell.length_b   1.000
_cell.length_c   1.000
_cell.angle_alpha   90.00
_cell.angle_beta   90.00
_cell.angle_gamma   90.00
#
_symmetry.space_group_name_H-M   'P 1'
#
loop_
_entity.id
_entity.type
_entity.pdbx_description
1 polymer ?
#
loop_
_entity_poly.entity_id
_entity_poly.type
_entity_poly.pdbx_seq_one_letter_code
_entity_poly.pdbx_strand_id
1 'polypeptide(L)'
;MSAVIEKPSQLFSAVAETLRTTIPGLKVGSHQDYDGTGDQPWVLIAIERNAPGNRASDGRIAHVLTISLQVVLPSTGTGLAVCDLVSELKNLVTDNRWNLSGDQCDLPMNIDGIPSTFISETREYTAWTVSFTQSLYLGPTLLEDPLGIPKFARTWEVSNIDDPDQYTALED
;
A
#
# COMPACT_ATOMS: atom_id res chain seq x y z
N MET A 1 -17.62 -7.04 -0.01
CA MET A 1 -17.23 -5.64 -0.34
C MET A 1 -15.92 -5.35 0.39
N SER A 2 -14.90 -4.96 -0.33
CA SER A 2 -13.68 -4.48 0.31
C SER A 2 -14.00 -3.16 1.03
N ALA A 3 -13.55 -3.02 2.28
CA ALA A 3 -13.78 -1.79 3.03
C ALA A 3 -13.00 -0.65 2.36
N VAL A 4 -13.63 0.52 2.23
CA VAL A 4 -12.99 1.71 1.68
C VAL A 4 -11.89 2.16 2.63
N ILE A 5 -10.67 2.36 2.10
CA ILE A 5 -9.56 2.91 2.87
C ILE A 5 -9.73 4.43 2.99
N GLU A 6 -9.76 4.91 4.21
CA GLU A 6 -9.88 6.34 4.52
C GLU A 6 -8.59 6.95 5.06
N LYS A 7 -7.69 6.12 5.58
CA LYS A 7 -6.48 6.57 6.29
C LYS A 7 -5.27 5.69 5.96
N PRO A 8 -4.05 6.24 5.87
CA PRO A 8 -2.82 5.46 5.66
C PRO A 8 -2.55 4.42 6.75
N SER A 9 -3.03 4.62 7.97
CA SER A 9 -2.90 3.65 9.06
C SER A 9 -3.61 2.32 8.79
N GLN A 10 -4.62 2.32 7.91
CA GLN A 10 -5.28 1.08 7.49
C GLN A 10 -4.38 0.24 6.57
N LEU A 11 -3.53 0.88 5.75
CA LEU A 11 -2.50 0.17 5.00
C LEU A 11 -1.47 -0.46 5.95
N PHE A 12 -0.99 0.29 6.97
CA PHE A 12 -0.10 -0.25 7.99
C PHE A 12 -0.66 -1.53 8.61
N SER A 13 -1.94 -1.51 9.00
CA SER A 13 -2.62 -2.66 9.59
C SER A 13 -2.72 -3.84 8.61
N ALA A 14 -3.04 -3.58 7.34
CA ALA A 14 -3.14 -4.60 6.29
C ALA A 14 -1.77 -5.26 5.99
N VAL A 15 -0.70 -4.46 5.93
CA VAL A 15 0.68 -4.96 5.80
C VAL A 15 1.04 -5.83 7.00
N ALA A 16 0.80 -5.35 8.22
CA ALA A 16 1.14 -6.08 9.44
C ALA A 16 0.40 -7.41 9.55
N GLU A 17 -0.88 -7.45 9.19
CA GLU A 17 -1.69 -8.67 9.19
C GLU A 17 -1.19 -9.66 8.13
N THR A 18 -0.92 -9.19 6.92
CA THR A 18 -0.38 -10.04 5.86
C THR A 18 0.95 -10.67 6.26
N LEU A 19 1.87 -9.89 6.84
CA LEU A 19 3.16 -10.39 7.30
C LEU A 19 3.01 -11.46 8.38
N ARG A 20 2.16 -11.23 9.39
CA ARG A 20 1.92 -12.19 10.48
C ARG A 20 1.30 -13.50 10.00
N THR A 21 0.42 -13.44 9.01
CA THR A 21 -0.26 -14.63 8.48
C THR A 21 0.61 -15.42 7.52
N THR A 22 1.50 -14.76 6.78
CA THR A 22 2.33 -15.40 5.75
C THR A 22 3.62 -15.97 6.31
N ILE A 23 4.23 -15.31 7.29
CA ILE A 23 5.52 -15.74 7.87
C ILE A 23 5.31 -16.13 9.33
N PRO A 24 5.17 -17.44 9.62
CA PRO A 24 4.96 -17.90 10.98
C PRO A 24 6.14 -17.58 11.91
N GLY A 25 5.85 -17.18 13.14
CA GLY A 25 6.87 -16.87 14.15
C GLY A 25 7.50 -15.47 14.03
N LEU A 26 7.04 -14.66 13.07
CA LEU A 26 7.48 -13.28 12.91
C LEU A 26 6.71 -12.36 13.86
N LYS A 27 7.42 -11.54 14.63
CA LYS A 27 6.83 -10.42 15.36
C LYS A 27 6.75 -9.21 14.45
N VAL A 28 5.59 -8.57 14.37
CA VAL A 28 5.35 -7.43 13.47
C VAL A 28 4.70 -6.29 14.23
N GLY A 29 5.23 -5.10 14.10
CA GLY A 29 4.67 -3.89 14.71
C GLY A 29 5.41 -2.64 14.26
N SER A 30 5.18 -1.55 14.96
CA SER A 30 5.95 -0.31 14.84
C SER A 30 7.19 -0.33 15.75
N HIS A 31 8.05 0.67 15.64
CA HIS A 31 9.18 0.82 16.56
C HIS A 31 8.74 0.95 18.03
N GLN A 32 7.53 1.46 18.28
CA GLN A 32 6.97 1.58 19.63
C GLN A 32 6.50 0.25 20.21
N ASP A 33 6.17 -0.71 19.34
CA ASP A 33 5.69 -2.04 19.75
C ASP A 33 6.84 -3.00 20.08
N TYR A 34 8.08 -2.61 19.74
CA TYR A 34 9.25 -3.43 19.99
C TYR A 34 9.50 -3.61 21.48
N ASP A 35 9.46 -4.86 21.95
CA ASP A 35 9.58 -5.21 23.37
C ASP A 35 10.96 -5.67 23.81
N GLY A 36 11.87 -5.88 22.85
CA GLY A 36 13.24 -6.33 23.14
C GLY A 36 13.34 -7.75 23.72
N THR A 37 12.25 -8.51 23.73
CA THR A 37 12.18 -9.84 24.34
C THR A 37 12.22 -10.97 23.32
N GLY A 38 12.81 -12.08 23.73
CA GLY A 38 12.85 -13.32 22.95
C GLY A 38 13.87 -13.31 21.81
N ASP A 39 13.92 -14.43 21.09
CA ASP A 39 14.84 -14.66 19.97
C ASP A 39 14.13 -14.64 18.61
N GLN A 40 12.86 -14.26 18.61
CA GLN A 40 12.06 -14.20 17.38
C GLN A 40 12.45 -12.99 16.54
N PRO A 41 12.46 -13.14 15.20
CA PRO A 41 12.66 -12.02 14.32
C PRO A 41 11.54 -11.00 14.43
N TRP A 42 11.90 -9.72 14.35
CA TRP A 42 10.96 -8.61 14.25
C TRP A 42 10.96 -8.00 12.87
N VAL A 43 9.81 -7.57 12.41
CA VAL A 43 9.66 -6.62 11.31
C VAL A 43 8.96 -5.38 11.85
N LEU A 44 9.70 -4.29 11.84
CA LEU A 44 9.24 -2.98 12.29
C LEU A 44 8.80 -2.19 11.06
N ILE A 45 7.52 -1.86 11.01
CA ILE A 45 6.90 -1.13 9.90
C ILE A 45 6.92 0.35 10.21
N ALA A 46 7.37 1.16 9.25
CA ALA A 46 7.24 2.61 9.31
C ALA A 46 6.75 3.18 7.98
N ILE A 47 5.96 4.25 8.05
CA ILE A 47 5.65 5.11 6.90
C ILE A 47 6.62 6.29 6.97
N GLU A 48 7.62 6.27 6.10
CA GLU A 48 8.73 7.25 6.11
C GLU A 48 8.34 8.57 5.42
N ARG A 49 7.43 8.48 4.46
CA ARG A 49 7.00 9.62 3.66
C ARG A 49 5.58 9.43 3.17
N ASN A 50 4.86 10.55 3.11
CA ASN A 50 3.59 10.67 2.41
C ASN A 50 3.67 11.90 1.49
N ALA A 51 3.62 11.69 0.19
CA ALA A 51 3.70 12.74 -0.81
C ALA A 51 2.47 12.68 -1.73
N PRO A 52 2.02 13.82 -2.29
CA PRO A 52 0.98 13.80 -3.30
C PRO A 52 1.47 13.11 -4.58
N GLY A 53 0.61 12.31 -5.18
CA GLY A 53 0.83 11.66 -6.45
C GLY A 53 -0.09 12.19 -7.54
N ASN A 54 -0.28 11.41 -8.58
CA ASN A 54 -1.15 11.76 -9.69
C ASN A 54 -2.62 11.69 -9.30
N ARG A 55 -3.45 12.41 -10.05
CA ARG A 55 -4.89 12.30 -9.95
C ARG A 55 -5.37 11.04 -10.69
N ALA A 56 -6.19 10.24 -10.05
CA ALA A 56 -6.87 9.11 -10.67
C ALA A 56 -8.01 9.58 -11.60
N SER A 57 -8.47 8.68 -12.45
CA SER A 57 -9.62 8.93 -13.35
C SER A 57 -10.90 9.27 -12.61
N ASP A 58 -11.06 8.78 -11.39
CA ASP A 58 -12.20 9.05 -10.51
C ASP A 58 -12.09 10.35 -9.69
N GLY A 59 -11.07 11.17 -9.97
CA GLY A 59 -10.85 12.48 -9.37
C GLY A 59 -10.04 12.49 -8.08
N ARG A 60 -9.80 11.35 -7.43
CA ARG A 60 -8.98 11.26 -6.21
C ARG A 60 -7.52 11.57 -6.52
N ILE A 61 -6.82 12.16 -5.55
CA ILE A 61 -5.36 12.36 -5.63
C ILE A 61 -4.68 11.21 -4.90
N ALA A 62 -3.69 10.60 -5.53
CA ALA A 62 -2.90 9.55 -4.91
C ALA A 62 -2.09 10.10 -3.72
N HIS A 63 -2.01 9.31 -2.67
CA HIS A 63 -1.05 9.45 -1.59
C HIS A 63 0.09 8.46 -1.82
N VAL A 64 1.24 8.95 -2.27
CA VAL A 64 2.43 8.11 -2.51
C VAL A 64 3.17 7.93 -1.18
N LEU A 65 3.06 6.75 -0.61
CA LEU A 65 3.70 6.41 0.65
C LEU A 65 5.04 5.74 0.39
N THR A 66 6.08 6.15 1.11
CA THR A 66 7.31 5.37 1.25
C THR A 66 7.22 4.58 2.54
N ILE A 67 7.32 3.27 2.43
CA ILE A 67 7.15 2.33 3.54
C ILE A 67 8.47 1.60 3.75
N SER A 68 8.86 1.44 5.00
CA SER A 68 10.01 0.63 5.39
C SER A 68 9.58 -0.54 6.27
N LEU A 69 10.17 -1.70 6.00
CA LEU A 69 10.07 -2.92 6.80
C LEU A 69 11.47 -3.22 7.33
N GLN A 70 11.77 -2.80 8.54
CA GLN A 70 13.05 -3.08 9.16
C GLN A 70 13.01 -4.45 9.81
N VAL A 71 13.80 -5.37 9.27
CA VAL A 71 14.03 -6.70 9.83
C VAL A 71 15.08 -6.59 10.92
N VAL A 72 14.77 -7.09 12.10
CA VAL A 72 15.67 -7.10 13.26
C VAL A 72 15.79 -8.52 13.78
N LEU A 73 17.00 -9.08 13.69
CA LEU A 73 17.32 -10.40 14.24
C LEU A 73 18.40 -10.27 15.32
N PRO A 74 18.31 -11.03 16.42
CA PRO A 74 19.43 -11.16 17.35
C PRO A 74 20.68 -11.68 16.61
N SER A 75 21.84 -11.08 16.90
CA SER A 75 23.10 -11.46 16.27
C SER A 75 23.60 -12.82 16.81
N THR A 76 22.95 -13.89 16.36
CA THR A 76 23.32 -15.27 16.69
C THR A 76 23.71 -16.01 15.41
N GLY A 77 24.90 -15.77 14.87
CA GLY A 77 25.37 -16.52 13.71
C GLY A 77 25.87 -15.67 12.55
N THR A 78 25.77 -16.20 11.34
CA THR A 78 26.47 -15.67 10.14
C THR A 78 25.81 -14.45 9.49
N GLY A 79 24.71 -13.93 9.99
CA GLY A 79 23.97 -12.83 9.35
C GLY A 79 23.25 -13.22 8.05
N LEU A 80 23.38 -14.46 7.56
CA LEU A 80 22.70 -14.92 6.35
C LEU A 80 21.20 -15.07 6.56
N ALA A 81 20.77 -15.44 7.76
CA ALA A 81 19.35 -15.58 8.09
C ALA A 81 18.55 -14.28 7.87
N VAL A 82 19.17 -13.12 8.11
CA VAL A 82 18.53 -11.84 7.83
C VAL A 82 18.39 -11.59 6.33
N CYS A 83 19.38 -11.99 5.52
CA CYS A 83 19.31 -11.88 4.06
C CYS A 83 18.22 -12.78 3.47
N ASP A 84 18.04 -13.99 4.01
CA ASP A 84 17.00 -14.91 3.59
C ASP A 84 15.61 -14.32 3.88
N LEU A 85 15.40 -13.80 5.08
CA LEU A 85 14.14 -13.15 5.46
C LEU A 85 13.87 -11.88 4.65
N VAL A 86 14.88 -11.08 4.36
CA VAL A 86 14.76 -9.90 3.47
C VAL A 86 14.34 -10.30 2.07
N SER A 87 14.89 -11.40 1.54
CA SER A 87 14.52 -11.91 0.23
C SER A 87 13.07 -12.39 0.21
N GLU A 88 12.64 -13.08 1.25
CA GLU A 88 11.24 -13.51 1.42
C GLU A 88 10.30 -12.30 1.50
N LEU A 89 10.65 -11.27 2.28
CA LEU A 89 9.87 -10.03 2.36
C LEU A 89 9.79 -9.29 1.03
N LYS A 90 10.90 -9.20 0.28
CA LYS A 90 10.88 -8.59 -1.07
C LYS A 90 9.96 -9.33 -2.01
N ASN A 91 10.00 -10.65 -1.99
CA ASN A 91 9.09 -11.47 -2.80
C ASN A 91 7.62 -11.27 -2.38
N LEU A 92 7.36 -11.19 -1.07
CA LEU A 92 6.02 -10.94 -0.56
C LEU A 92 5.51 -9.54 -0.91
N VAL A 93 6.35 -8.52 -0.86
CA VAL A 93 6.00 -7.14 -1.23
C VAL A 93 5.69 -7.05 -2.73
N THR A 94 6.43 -7.78 -3.57
CA THR A 94 6.27 -7.73 -5.02
C THR A 94 4.83 -8.10 -5.41
N ASP A 95 4.19 -7.24 -6.19
CA ASP A 95 2.82 -7.38 -6.69
C ASP A 95 1.73 -7.51 -5.60
N ASN A 96 2.02 -7.09 -4.36
CA ASN A 96 1.10 -7.21 -3.25
C ASN A 96 0.32 -5.91 -2.99
N ARG A 97 -0.98 -6.02 -2.92
CA ARG A 97 -1.91 -4.95 -2.52
C ARG A 97 -2.48 -5.13 -1.11
N TRP A 98 -1.94 -6.07 -0.34
CA TRP A 98 -2.32 -6.30 1.07
C TRP A 98 -3.81 -6.58 1.27
N ASN A 99 -4.40 -7.34 0.35
CA ASN A 99 -5.85 -7.61 0.26
C ASN A 99 -6.72 -6.37 0.02
N LEU A 100 -6.11 -5.27 -0.43
CA LEU A 100 -6.83 -4.07 -0.81
C LEU A 100 -7.22 -4.12 -2.30
N SER A 101 -8.29 -3.40 -2.65
CA SER A 101 -8.74 -3.32 -4.04
C SER A 101 -7.80 -2.50 -4.92
N GLY A 102 -7.74 -2.83 -6.21
CA GLY A 102 -6.87 -2.15 -7.16
C GLY A 102 -7.25 -0.70 -7.45
N ASP A 103 -8.48 -0.30 -7.13
CA ASP A 103 -8.94 1.09 -7.21
C ASP A 103 -8.51 1.94 -6.01
N GLN A 104 -8.04 1.30 -4.92
CA GLN A 104 -7.60 1.98 -3.71
C GLN A 104 -6.10 1.88 -3.45
N CYS A 105 -5.44 0.86 -3.99
CA CYS A 105 -4.03 0.59 -3.75
C CYS A 105 -3.35 0.11 -5.02
N ASP A 106 -2.36 0.86 -5.50
CA ASP A 106 -1.52 0.44 -6.62
C ASP A 106 -0.54 -0.66 -6.18
N LEU A 107 0.13 -1.27 -7.15
CA LEU A 107 1.22 -2.20 -6.86
C LEU A 107 2.43 -1.46 -6.29
N PRO A 108 3.22 -2.10 -5.41
CA PRO A 108 4.45 -1.52 -4.89
C PRO A 108 5.48 -1.28 -5.99
N MET A 109 6.23 -0.20 -5.84
CA MET A 109 7.32 0.20 -6.74
C MET A 109 8.59 0.49 -5.93
N ASN A 110 9.73 0.56 -6.62
CA ASN A 110 11.03 0.91 -6.03
C ASN A 110 11.39 0.03 -4.83
N ILE A 111 11.16 -1.27 -4.97
CA ILE A 111 11.43 -2.24 -3.89
C ILE A 111 12.94 -2.44 -3.79
N ASP A 112 13.50 -2.15 -2.62
CA ASP A 112 14.92 -2.31 -2.32
C ASP A 112 15.14 -2.92 -0.95
N GLY A 113 16.30 -3.55 -0.74
CA GLY A 113 16.69 -4.14 0.54
C GLY A 113 18.14 -3.83 0.84
N ILE A 114 18.38 -3.07 1.89
CA ILE A 114 19.73 -2.61 2.30
C ILE A 114 20.02 -2.94 3.77
N PRO A 115 21.30 -3.16 4.13
CA PRO A 115 21.69 -3.23 5.53
C PRO A 115 21.29 -1.96 6.27
N SER A 116 20.83 -2.12 7.50
CA SER A 116 20.47 -1.00 8.36
C SER A 116 21.01 -1.20 9.78
N THR A 117 20.89 -0.17 10.60
CA THR A 117 21.34 -0.22 11.98
C THR A 117 20.14 -0.26 12.91
N PHE A 118 20.18 -1.15 13.88
CA PHE A 118 19.25 -1.20 15.00
C PHE A 118 20.06 -1.17 16.29
N ILE A 119 19.81 -0.17 17.13
CA ILE A 119 20.54 0.05 18.38
C ILE A 119 19.67 -0.41 19.53
N SER A 120 20.21 -1.32 20.34
CA SER A 120 19.63 -1.75 21.62
C SER A 120 20.72 -1.72 22.69
N GLU A 121 20.36 -1.27 23.89
CA GLU A 121 21.28 -1.21 25.02
C GLU A 121 21.62 -2.58 25.62
N THR A 122 20.79 -3.58 25.33
CA THR A 122 20.86 -4.88 26.00
C THR A 122 21.43 -6.01 25.16
N ARG A 123 21.45 -5.86 23.83
CA ARG A 123 21.81 -6.95 22.92
C ARG A 123 22.26 -6.43 21.55
N GLU A 124 23.11 -7.20 20.88
CA GLU A 124 23.49 -6.96 19.49
C GLU A 124 22.43 -7.54 18.54
N TYR A 125 22.11 -6.78 17.49
CA TYR A 125 21.18 -7.17 16.45
C TYR A 125 21.79 -6.98 15.06
N THR A 126 21.39 -7.84 14.14
CA THR A 126 21.61 -7.65 12.72
C THR A 126 20.31 -7.11 12.14
N ALA A 127 20.38 -6.01 11.41
CA ALA A 127 19.21 -5.38 10.84
C ALA A 127 19.37 -5.07 9.34
N TRP A 128 18.30 -5.24 8.61
CA TRP A 128 18.14 -4.84 7.22
C TRP A 128 16.79 -4.15 7.03
N THR A 129 16.72 -3.28 6.05
CA THR A 129 15.46 -2.59 5.72
C THR A 129 15.05 -2.89 4.29
N VAL A 130 13.84 -3.40 4.13
CA VAL A 130 13.15 -3.45 2.84
C VAL A 130 12.32 -2.19 2.72
N SER A 131 12.56 -1.39 1.69
CA SER A 131 11.79 -0.18 1.41
C SER A 131 11.06 -0.29 0.07
N PHE A 132 9.91 0.35 -0.02
CA PHE A 132 9.12 0.43 -1.26
C PHE A 132 8.22 1.65 -1.23
N THR A 133 7.72 2.03 -2.39
CA THR A 133 6.69 3.07 -2.54
C THR A 133 5.39 2.45 -2.99
N GLN A 134 4.28 2.95 -2.46
CA GLN A 134 2.95 2.49 -2.83
C GLN A 134 1.95 3.64 -2.84
N SER A 135 1.13 3.72 -3.89
CA SER A 135 0.11 4.75 -4.01
C SER A 135 -1.21 4.27 -3.40
N LEU A 136 -1.82 5.12 -2.60
CA LEU A 136 -3.15 4.93 -2.04
C LEU A 136 -4.10 6.01 -2.56
N TYR A 137 -5.33 5.60 -2.83
CA TYR A 137 -6.45 6.47 -3.15
C TYR A 137 -7.46 6.39 -2.01
N LEU A 138 -7.46 7.42 -1.15
CA LEU A 138 -8.25 7.44 0.08
C LEU A 138 -9.68 7.91 -0.17
N GLY A 139 -10.61 7.33 0.56
CA GLY A 139 -12.02 7.68 0.49
C GLY A 139 -12.76 7.09 -0.72
N PRO A 140 -14.03 7.45 -0.89
CA PRO A 140 -14.83 7.02 -2.02
C PRO A 140 -14.39 7.73 -3.31
N THR A 141 -14.79 7.19 -4.46
CA THR A 141 -14.64 7.84 -5.76
C THR A 141 -15.34 9.20 -5.77
N LEU A 142 -14.68 10.21 -6.38
CA LEU A 142 -15.20 11.59 -6.45
C LEU A 142 -16.03 11.82 -7.70
N LEU A 143 -15.80 11.01 -8.75
CA LEU A 143 -16.53 11.05 -10.00
C LEU A 143 -17.33 9.77 -10.13
N GLU A 144 -18.63 9.89 -10.21
CA GLU A 144 -19.52 8.77 -10.54
C GLU A 144 -19.67 8.70 -12.06
N ASP A 145 -19.52 7.51 -12.63
CA ASP A 145 -19.91 7.29 -13.99
C ASP A 145 -21.42 7.48 -14.11
N PRO A 146 -21.92 8.20 -15.13
CA PRO A 146 -23.34 8.36 -15.32
C PRO A 146 -24.00 6.99 -15.49
N LEU A 147 -24.89 6.64 -14.56
CA LEU A 147 -25.69 5.42 -14.64
C LEU A 147 -26.84 5.67 -15.63
N GLY A 148 -26.77 5.04 -16.78
CA GLY A 148 -27.87 5.12 -17.76
C GLY A 148 -27.41 4.82 -19.18
N ILE A 149 -28.39 4.82 -20.08
CA ILE A 149 -28.14 4.64 -21.51
C ILE A 149 -27.45 5.91 -22.02
N PRO A 150 -26.24 5.80 -22.65
CA PRO A 150 -25.61 6.95 -23.26
C PRO A 150 -26.53 7.64 -24.25
N LYS A 151 -26.60 8.96 -24.16
CA LYS A 151 -27.41 9.78 -25.09
C LYS A 151 -26.48 10.57 -25.99
N PHE A 152 -26.84 10.71 -27.22
CA PHE A 152 -26.16 11.58 -28.17
C PHE A 152 -27.14 12.45 -28.95
N ALA A 153 -26.63 13.52 -29.48
CA ALA A 153 -27.40 14.35 -30.41
C ALA A 153 -26.54 14.75 -31.61
N ARG A 154 -27.15 14.86 -32.75
CA ARG A 154 -26.55 15.53 -33.90
C ARG A 154 -26.57 17.03 -33.63
N THR A 155 -25.42 17.70 -33.79
CA THR A 155 -25.26 19.10 -33.40
C THR A 155 -26.26 20.05 -34.08
N TRP A 156 -26.80 19.70 -35.26
CA TRP A 156 -27.79 20.49 -35.96
C TRP A 156 -29.24 20.26 -35.50
N GLU A 157 -29.46 19.25 -34.65
CA GLU A 157 -30.78 18.90 -34.12
C GLU A 157 -31.02 19.45 -32.73
N VAL A 158 -29.92 19.89 -32.06
CA VAL A 158 -29.93 20.43 -30.70
C VAL A 158 -29.85 21.94 -30.76
N SER A 159 -30.90 22.63 -30.38
CA SER A 159 -30.92 24.09 -30.30
C SER A 159 -30.42 24.62 -28.96
N ASN A 160 -30.49 23.81 -27.91
CA ASN A 160 -29.98 24.11 -26.58
C ASN A 160 -29.21 22.92 -26.05
N ILE A 161 -27.88 23.06 -25.90
CA ILE A 161 -26.97 22.00 -25.46
C ILE A 161 -27.20 21.56 -23.99
N ASP A 162 -27.82 22.40 -23.19
CA ASP A 162 -28.12 22.13 -21.78
C ASP A 162 -29.46 21.45 -21.58
N ASP A 163 -30.25 21.23 -22.68
CA ASP A 163 -31.56 20.60 -22.62
C ASP A 163 -31.45 19.09 -22.86
N PRO A 164 -31.56 18.23 -21.80
CA PRO A 164 -31.42 16.78 -21.94
C PRO A 164 -32.52 16.14 -22.79
N ASP A 165 -33.66 16.80 -22.98
CA ASP A 165 -34.79 16.26 -23.78
C ASP A 165 -34.51 16.31 -25.28
N GLN A 166 -33.52 17.09 -25.71
CA GLN A 166 -33.09 17.15 -27.11
C GLN A 166 -32.11 16.05 -27.52
N TYR A 167 -31.69 15.21 -26.59
CA TYR A 167 -30.77 14.11 -26.83
C TYR A 167 -31.52 12.79 -27.02
N THR A 168 -31.06 12.01 -27.98
CA THR A 168 -31.63 10.67 -28.27
C THR A 168 -30.77 9.60 -27.60
N ALA A 169 -31.37 8.58 -27.02
CA ALA A 169 -30.66 7.41 -26.56
C ALA A 169 -29.96 6.69 -27.72
N LEU A 170 -28.77 6.16 -27.48
CA LEU A 170 -28.15 5.23 -28.43
C LEU A 170 -28.96 3.95 -28.44
N GLU A 171 -29.46 3.57 -29.62
CA GLU A 171 -30.05 2.25 -29.85
C GLU A 171 -28.90 1.26 -30.17
N ASP A 172 -28.96 0.05 -29.58
CA ASP A 172 -28.03 -1.05 -29.82
C ASP A 172 -28.14 -1.62 -31.25
#